data_9dc27b09f0a8c4bd68aa350a89526f0b
#
_entry.id   9dc27b09f0a8c4bd68aa350a89526f0b
#
_cell.length_a   1.000
_cell.length_b   1.000
_cell.length_c   1.000
_cell.angle_alpha   90.00
_cell.angle_beta   90.00
_cell.angle_gamma   90.00
#
_symmetry.space_group_name_H-M   'P 1'
#
loop_
_entity.id
_entity.type
_entity.pdbx_description
1 polymer ?
#
loop_
_entity_poly.entity_id
_entity_poly.type
_entity_poly.pdbx_seq_one_letter_code
_entity_poly.pdbx_strand_id
1 'polypeptide(L)'
;MNLLRSPWKKEPYWKERFKERCCDIFFYTTVDRIPSFTRLVTRVASSKGYDPAEIGHYFQPLEGGRACCLEFNFPWNGEERGKINDLYITVSSSLARAGAFFGRPYGYWSELVYNRNGALTTTLRDLKKVLDPNHIMNPGKLCF
;
A
#
# COMPACT_ATOMS: atom_id res chain seq x y z
N MET A 1 7.72 -5.24 32.18
CA MET A 1 6.67 -4.21 32.26
C MET A 1 7.09 -2.78 31.87
N ASN A 2 8.36 -2.51 31.58
CA ASN A 2 8.82 -1.17 31.20
C ASN A 2 8.47 -0.76 29.76
N LEU A 3 8.21 -1.69 28.86
CA LEU A 3 7.77 -1.44 27.47
C LEU A 3 6.41 -0.74 27.38
N LEU A 4 5.49 -1.01 28.33
CA LEU A 4 4.17 -0.37 28.37
C LEU A 4 4.20 1.03 28.99
N ARG A 5 5.22 1.36 29.80
CA ARG A 5 5.36 2.67 30.45
C ARG A 5 6.12 3.70 29.62
N SER A 6 6.96 3.27 28.70
CA SER A 6 7.78 4.15 27.84
C SER A 6 8.10 3.46 26.52
N PRO A 7 7.06 3.11 25.71
CA PRO A 7 7.27 2.31 24.50
C PRO A 7 8.11 3.01 23.42
N TRP A 8 8.25 4.34 23.52
CA TRP A 8 8.85 5.14 22.46
C TRP A 8 10.15 5.86 22.88
N LYS A 9 10.69 5.53 24.05
CA LYS A 9 11.94 6.15 24.49
C LYS A 9 13.14 5.52 23.77
N LYS A 10 13.69 6.21 22.79
CA LYS A 10 15.02 6.04 22.18
C LYS A 10 15.16 5.06 21.00
N GLU A 11 14.15 4.29 20.60
CA GLU A 11 14.30 3.49 19.41
C GLU A 11 13.55 4.12 18.23
N PRO A 12 14.17 4.25 17.06
CA PRO A 12 13.46 4.66 15.86
C PRO A 12 12.33 3.66 15.56
N TYR A 13 11.28 4.15 14.93
CA TYR A 13 10.22 3.28 14.44
C TYR A 13 10.83 2.14 13.62
N TRP A 14 10.37 0.90 13.82
CA TRP A 14 11.06 -0.29 13.29
C TRP A 14 11.28 -0.24 11.76
N LYS A 15 10.40 0.43 11.01
CA LYS A 15 10.53 0.61 9.56
C LYS A 15 11.65 1.57 9.16
N GLU A 16 12.08 2.43 10.07
CA GLU A 16 13.15 3.41 9.85
C GLU A 16 14.51 2.94 10.37
N ARG A 17 14.58 1.68 10.88
CA ARG A 17 15.83 1.11 11.42
C ARG A 17 16.88 0.82 10.35
N PHE A 18 16.45 0.56 9.12
CA PHE A 18 17.35 0.13 8.06
C PHE A 18 17.71 1.27 7.10
N LYS A 19 16.78 2.17 6.84
CA LYS A 19 16.95 3.35 5.98
C LYS A 19 16.08 4.49 6.54
N GLU A 20 16.32 5.70 6.04
CA GLU A 20 15.65 6.92 6.54
C GLU A 20 14.13 6.91 6.39
N ARG A 21 13.63 6.17 5.41
CA ARG A 21 12.21 6.14 5.03
C ARG A 21 11.77 4.73 4.63
N CYS A 22 10.46 4.52 4.64
CA CYS A 22 9.85 3.30 4.16
C CYS A 22 8.64 3.62 3.28
N CYS A 23 8.50 2.90 2.17
CA CYS A 23 7.33 2.91 1.32
C CYS A 23 6.56 1.61 1.54
N ASP A 24 5.30 1.72 1.94
CA ASP A 24 4.47 0.57 2.29
C ASP A 24 3.43 0.31 1.19
N ILE A 25 3.30 -0.94 0.79
CA ILE A 25 2.24 -1.42 -0.09
C ILE A 25 1.49 -2.52 0.63
N PHE A 26 0.24 -2.28 0.99
CA PHE A 26 -0.59 -3.23 1.70
C PHE A 26 -1.94 -3.44 1.02
N PHE A 27 -2.46 -4.65 1.13
CA PHE A 27 -3.72 -5.06 0.52
C PHE A 27 -4.27 -6.30 1.23
N TYR A 28 -5.52 -6.63 0.96
CA TYR A 28 -6.15 -7.84 1.49
C TYR A 28 -6.13 -8.96 0.46
N THR A 29 -5.94 -10.17 0.95
CA THR A 29 -5.94 -11.40 0.15
C THR A 29 -6.30 -12.60 1.00
N THR A 30 -6.36 -13.79 0.40
CA THR A 30 -6.48 -15.07 1.10
C THR A 30 -5.11 -15.69 1.34
N VAL A 31 -5.00 -16.55 2.35
CA VAL A 31 -3.71 -17.12 2.80
C VAL A 31 -3.02 -17.93 1.68
N ASP A 32 -3.79 -18.68 0.91
CA ASP A 32 -3.29 -19.49 -0.21
C ASP A 32 -2.61 -18.68 -1.32
N ARG A 33 -2.95 -17.40 -1.45
CA ARG A 33 -2.40 -16.50 -2.46
C ARG A 33 -1.11 -15.78 -2.04
N ILE A 34 -0.75 -15.80 -0.76
CA ILE A 34 0.45 -15.13 -0.25
C ILE A 34 1.70 -15.48 -1.04
N PRO A 35 2.01 -16.78 -1.29
CA PRO A 35 3.23 -17.13 -2.02
C PRO A 35 3.26 -16.58 -3.46
N SER A 36 2.11 -16.48 -4.11
CA SER A 36 2.02 -15.95 -5.48
C SER A 36 2.26 -14.44 -5.51
N PHE A 37 1.71 -13.69 -4.57
CA PHE A 37 1.95 -12.26 -4.44
C PHE A 37 3.38 -11.95 -4.04
N THR A 38 3.96 -12.72 -3.11
CA THR A 38 5.38 -12.58 -2.74
C THR A 38 6.29 -12.75 -3.95
N ARG A 39 6.11 -13.83 -4.73
CA ARG A 39 6.90 -14.03 -5.97
C ARG A 39 6.71 -12.91 -6.99
N LEU A 40 5.48 -12.40 -7.13
CA LEU A 40 5.18 -11.28 -8.03
C LEU A 40 5.96 -10.02 -7.61
N VAL A 41 5.87 -9.64 -6.34
CA VAL A 41 6.53 -8.45 -5.80
C VAL A 41 8.04 -8.57 -5.92
N THR A 42 8.64 -9.70 -5.52
CA THR A 42 10.07 -9.98 -5.64
C THR A 42 10.56 -9.80 -7.08
N ARG A 43 9.84 -10.39 -8.05
CA ARG A 43 10.18 -10.30 -9.48
C ARG A 43 10.12 -8.85 -9.99
N VAL A 44 9.05 -8.12 -9.67
CA VAL A 44 8.88 -6.73 -10.10
C VAL A 44 9.94 -5.84 -9.47
N ALA A 45 10.21 -6.00 -8.17
CA ALA A 45 11.25 -5.25 -7.46
C ALA A 45 12.64 -5.48 -8.08
N SER A 46 13.01 -6.74 -8.32
CA SER A 46 14.27 -7.08 -9.00
C SER A 46 14.38 -6.44 -10.38
N SER A 47 13.30 -6.44 -11.17
CA SER A 47 13.29 -5.83 -12.51
C SER A 47 13.48 -4.32 -12.49
N LYS A 48 13.21 -3.68 -11.35
CA LYS A 48 13.41 -2.24 -11.10
C LYS A 48 14.73 -1.94 -10.38
N GLY A 49 15.60 -2.94 -10.22
CA GLY A 49 16.88 -2.78 -9.55
C GLY A 49 16.79 -2.57 -8.04
N TYR A 50 15.69 -3.01 -7.41
CA TYR A 50 15.55 -3.04 -5.96
C TYR A 50 15.95 -4.42 -5.43
N ASP A 51 16.78 -4.47 -4.38
CA ASP A 51 17.21 -5.73 -3.79
C ASP A 51 16.05 -6.42 -3.06
N PRO A 52 15.64 -7.61 -3.49
CA PRO A 52 14.58 -8.36 -2.79
C PRO A 52 14.89 -8.70 -1.34
N ALA A 53 16.17 -8.79 -0.96
CA ALA A 53 16.57 -9.06 0.42
C ALA A 53 16.23 -7.91 1.37
N GLU A 54 16.06 -6.70 0.84
CA GLU A 54 15.65 -5.52 1.62
C GLU A 54 14.13 -5.39 1.78
N ILE A 55 13.31 -6.21 1.09
CA ILE A 55 11.86 -6.13 1.17
C ILE A 55 11.39 -6.66 2.52
N GLY A 56 10.81 -5.79 3.34
CA GLY A 56 10.11 -6.20 4.54
C GLY A 56 8.76 -6.84 4.23
N HIS A 57 8.40 -7.87 4.98
CA HIS A 57 7.13 -8.57 4.84
C HIS A 57 6.37 -8.52 6.16
N TYR A 58 5.13 -8.05 6.13
CA TYR A 58 4.22 -8.11 7.27
C TYR A 58 2.94 -8.84 6.87
N PHE A 59 2.53 -9.74 7.74
CA PHE A 59 1.35 -10.56 7.54
C PHE A 59 0.45 -10.48 8.77
N GLN A 60 -0.81 -10.12 8.58
CA GLN A 60 -1.81 -10.08 9.63
C GLN A 60 -3.04 -10.90 9.25
N PRO A 61 -3.31 -12.02 9.95
CA PRO A 61 -4.56 -12.77 9.78
C PRO A 61 -5.76 -11.92 10.16
N LEU A 62 -6.84 -12.04 9.39
CA LEU A 62 -8.11 -11.37 9.59
C LEU A 62 -9.24 -12.40 9.61
N GLU A 63 -10.35 -12.06 10.27
CA GLU A 63 -11.58 -12.86 10.25
C GLU A 63 -11.37 -14.35 10.55
N GLY A 64 -10.61 -14.67 11.59
CA GLY A 64 -10.30 -16.05 11.95
C GLY A 64 -9.43 -16.80 10.92
N GLY A 65 -8.60 -16.06 10.16
CA GLY A 65 -7.68 -16.63 9.16
C GLY A 65 -8.28 -16.87 7.77
N ARG A 66 -9.51 -16.39 7.52
CA ARG A 66 -10.14 -16.47 6.19
C ARG A 66 -9.51 -15.51 5.19
N ALA A 67 -9.12 -14.35 5.67
CA ALA A 67 -8.42 -13.32 4.91
C ALA A 67 -7.15 -12.89 5.66
N CYS A 68 -6.30 -12.16 4.99
CA CYS A 68 -5.13 -11.54 5.59
C CYS A 68 -4.84 -10.18 4.98
N CYS A 69 -4.28 -9.29 5.80
CA CYS A 69 -3.58 -8.13 5.33
C CYS A 69 -2.13 -8.55 5.05
N LEU A 70 -1.70 -8.38 3.82
CA LEU A 70 -0.32 -8.59 3.40
C LEU A 70 0.29 -7.23 3.07
N GLU A 71 1.45 -6.96 3.67
CA GLU A 71 2.15 -5.70 3.48
C GLU A 71 3.60 -5.97 3.06
N PHE A 72 4.06 -5.22 2.07
CA PHE A 72 5.44 -5.17 1.62
C PHE A 72 6.02 -3.80 1.96
N ASN A 73 7.15 -3.81 2.63
CA ASN A 73 7.86 -2.62 3.07
C ASN A 73 9.13 -2.45 2.25
N PHE A 74 9.31 -1.28 1.66
CA PHE A 74 10.46 -0.93 0.84
C PHE A 74 11.23 0.20 1.52
N PRO A 75 12.24 -0.11 2.34
CA PRO A 75 13.14 0.89 2.92
C PRO A 75 13.91 1.65 1.83
N TRP A 76 14.09 2.96 2.00
CA TRP A 76 14.81 3.79 1.03
C TRP A 76 15.43 5.04 1.66
N ASN A 77 16.46 5.61 1.01
CA ASN A 77 17.10 6.85 1.40
C ASN A 77 16.62 8.02 0.53
N GLY A 78 16.74 9.25 1.00
CA GLY A 78 16.16 10.42 0.36
C GLY A 78 16.51 10.62 -1.12
N GLU A 79 17.70 10.19 -1.54
CA GLU A 79 18.17 10.27 -2.93
C GLU A 79 17.45 9.30 -3.90
N GLU A 80 16.82 8.24 -3.35
CA GLU A 80 16.16 7.19 -4.14
C GLU A 80 14.68 7.49 -4.45
N ARG A 81 14.17 8.69 -4.14
CA ARG A 81 12.75 9.04 -4.23
C ARG A 81 12.13 8.74 -5.60
N GLY A 82 12.83 9.00 -6.68
CA GLY A 82 12.34 8.72 -8.04
C GLY A 82 12.18 7.23 -8.30
N LYS A 83 13.18 6.44 -7.91
CA LYS A 83 13.18 4.98 -8.06
C LYS A 83 12.08 4.33 -7.24
N ILE A 84 11.93 4.75 -5.98
CA ILE A 84 10.92 4.16 -5.09
C ILE A 84 9.50 4.51 -5.53
N ASN A 85 9.27 5.70 -6.08
CA ASN A 85 7.97 6.07 -6.63
C ASN A 85 7.62 5.23 -7.87
N ASP A 86 8.54 5.01 -8.79
CA ASP A 86 8.34 4.13 -9.95
C ASP A 86 8.10 2.68 -9.53
N LEU A 87 8.86 2.19 -8.54
CA LEU A 87 8.66 0.88 -7.94
C LEU A 87 7.26 0.75 -7.34
N TYR A 88 6.83 1.73 -6.54
CA TYR A 88 5.50 1.78 -5.91
C TYR A 88 4.37 1.68 -6.94
N ILE A 89 4.44 2.48 -8.01
CA ILE A 89 3.46 2.48 -9.09
C ILE A 89 3.43 1.12 -9.80
N THR A 90 4.61 0.59 -10.14
CA THR A 90 4.73 -0.66 -10.91
C THR A 90 4.26 -1.88 -10.09
N VAL A 91 4.66 -1.96 -8.83
CA VAL A 91 4.24 -3.05 -7.91
C VAL A 91 2.75 -2.97 -7.66
N SER A 92 2.21 -1.78 -7.31
CA SER A 92 0.78 -1.58 -7.06
C SER A 92 -0.08 -1.96 -8.26
N SER A 93 0.31 -1.54 -9.47
CA SER A 93 -0.38 -1.91 -10.71
C SER A 93 -0.36 -3.41 -10.97
N SER A 94 0.78 -4.05 -10.72
CA SER A 94 0.94 -5.50 -10.91
C SER A 94 0.11 -6.30 -9.91
N LEU A 95 0.09 -5.89 -8.64
CA LEU A 95 -0.74 -6.46 -7.60
C LEU A 95 -2.23 -6.29 -7.91
N ALA A 96 -2.65 -5.10 -8.33
CA ALA A 96 -4.03 -4.83 -8.72
C ALA A 96 -4.50 -5.73 -9.88
N ARG A 97 -3.68 -5.90 -10.91
CA ARG A 97 -3.97 -6.82 -12.03
C ARG A 97 -4.02 -8.28 -11.59
N ALA A 98 -3.20 -8.66 -10.61
CA ALA A 98 -3.21 -9.99 -10.02
C ALA A 98 -4.38 -10.21 -9.03
N GLY A 99 -5.25 -9.21 -8.80
CA GLY A 99 -6.44 -9.34 -7.97
C GLY A 99 -6.19 -9.07 -6.48
N ALA A 100 -5.16 -8.30 -6.13
CA ALA A 100 -5.01 -7.75 -4.78
C ALA A 100 -6.15 -6.76 -4.48
N PHE A 101 -6.71 -6.82 -3.26
CA PHE A 101 -7.80 -5.96 -2.84
C PHE A 101 -7.27 -4.82 -1.96
N PHE A 102 -7.18 -3.62 -2.53
CA PHE A 102 -6.79 -2.42 -1.81
C PHE A 102 -7.99 -1.85 -1.04
N GLY A 103 -8.13 -2.22 0.23
CA GLY A 103 -9.27 -1.82 1.06
C GLY A 103 -9.22 -0.36 1.53
N ARG A 104 -8.09 0.32 1.38
CA ARG A 104 -7.91 1.75 1.67
C ARG A 104 -7.28 2.45 0.47
N PRO A 105 -8.06 2.67 -0.61
CA PRO A 105 -7.53 3.16 -1.87
C PRO A 105 -7.35 4.68 -1.86
N TYR A 106 -6.25 5.17 -1.30
CA TYR A 106 -5.85 6.57 -1.35
C TYR A 106 -4.78 6.83 -2.41
N GLY A 107 -4.70 8.07 -2.91
CA GLY A 107 -3.72 8.48 -3.90
C GLY A 107 -3.78 7.60 -5.16
N TYR A 108 -2.64 7.08 -5.59
CA TYR A 108 -2.54 6.23 -6.78
C TYR A 108 -3.46 5.00 -6.73
N TRP A 109 -3.66 4.40 -5.56
CA TRP A 109 -4.55 3.25 -5.42
C TRP A 109 -6.02 3.60 -5.67
N SER A 110 -6.43 4.84 -5.42
CA SER A 110 -7.81 5.26 -5.72
C SER A 110 -8.09 5.19 -7.22
N GLU A 111 -7.13 5.57 -8.05
CA GLU A 111 -7.25 5.44 -9.51
C GLU A 111 -7.31 3.96 -9.93
N LEU A 112 -6.45 3.12 -9.35
CA LEU A 112 -6.43 1.69 -9.65
C LEU A 112 -7.73 0.97 -9.29
N VAL A 113 -8.40 1.38 -8.21
CA VAL A 113 -9.62 0.73 -7.72
C VAL A 113 -10.86 1.30 -8.39
N TYR A 114 -11.04 2.61 -8.36
CA TYR A 114 -12.29 3.25 -8.82
C TYR A 114 -12.39 3.35 -10.34
N ASN A 115 -11.28 3.53 -11.06
CA ASN A 115 -11.33 3.60 -12.53
C ASN A 115 -11.58 2.25 -13.23
N ARG A 116 -11.68 1.15 -12.48
CA ARG A 116 -12.09 -0.15 -13.03
C ARG A 116 -13.57 -0.20 -13.45
N ASN A 117 -14.40 0.59 -12.80
CA ASN A 117 -15.83 0.68 -13.11
C ASN A 117 -16.21 2.16 -13.31
N GLY A 118 -16.21 2.61 -14.54
CA GLY A 118 -16.50 4.00 -14.89
C GLY A 118 -17.88 4.47 -14.42
N ALA A 119 -18.91 3.62 -14.48
CA ALA A 119 -20.25 3.95 -14.01
C ALA A 119 -20.28 4.22 -12.50
N LEU A 120 -19.66 3.34 -11.69
CA LEU A 120 -19.55 3.53 -10.25
C LEU A 120 -18.79 4.83 -9.92
N THR A 121 -17.66 5.06 -10.58
CA THR A 121 -16.84 6.25 -10.32
C THR A 121 -17.59 7.53 -10.69
N THR A 122 -18.37 7.53 -11.79
CA THR A 122 -19.20 8.67 -12.17
C THR A 122 -20.27 8.94 -11.11
N THR A 123 -21.00 7.91 -10.67
CA THR A 123 -21.99 8.04 -9.59
C THR A 123 -21.39 8.60 -8.32
N LEU A 124 -20.21 8.11 -7.91
CA LEU A 124 -19.53 8.61 -6.72
C LEU A 124 -19.12 10.09 -6.85
N ARG A 125 -18.66 10.51 -8.03
CA ARG A 125 -18.37 11.92 -8.33
C ARG A 125 -19.61 12.80 -8.22
N ASP A 126 -20.73 12.34 -8.73
CA ASP A 126 -21.98 13.10 -8.69
C ASP A 126 -22.52 13.19 -7.25
N LEU A 127 -22.46 12.10 -6.49
CA LEU A 127 -22.76 12.13 -5.05
C LEU A 127 -21.83 13.09 -4.31
N LYS A 128 -20.53 13.07 -4.60
CA LYS A 128 -19.55 13.99 -3.99
C LYS A 128 -19.91 15.45 -4.25
N LYS A 129 -20.30 15.81 -5.46
CA LYS A 129 -20.71 17.18 -5.80
C LYS A 129 -21.95 17.63 -5.00
N VAL A 130 -22.88 16.71 -4.74
CA VAL A 130 -24.09 17.01 -3.95
C VAL A 130 -23.77 17.16 -2.46
N LEU A 131 -22.98 16.23 -1.91
CA LEU A 131 -22.71 16.15 -0.47
C LEU A 131 -21.57 17.08 -0.01
N ASP A 132 -20.63 17.40 -0.89
CA ASP A 132 -19.47 18.23 -0.61
C ASP A 132 -19.16 19.19 -1.77
N PRO A 133 -20.08 20.15 -2.04
CA PRO A 133 -19.95 21.08 -3.19
C PRO A 133 -18.72 21.98 -3.09
N ASN A 134 -18.20 22.20 -1.89
CA ASN A 134 -17.02 23.02 -1.64
C ASN A 134 -15.70 22.23 -1.55
N HIS A 135 -15.72 20.93 -1.78
CA HIS A 135 -14.56 20.03 -1.73
C HIS A 135 -13.73 20.11 -0.44
N ILE A 136 -14.39 20.27 0.71
CA ILE A 136 -13.75 20.38 2.03
C ILE A 136 -13.51 19.01 2.69
N MET A 137 -14.27 17.98 2.29
CA MET A 137 -14.15 16.64 2.84
C MET A 137 -13.07 15.84 2.09
N ASN A 138 -11.99 15.52 2.80
CA ASN A 138 -10.86 14.72 2.27
C ASN A 138 -10.30 15.22 0.92
N PRO A 139 -9.92 16.49 0.78
CA PRO A 139 -9.48 17.03 -0.50
C PRO A 139 -8.24 16.28 -1.02
N GLY A 140 -8.28 15.86 -2.28
CA GLY A 140 -7.18 15.20 -2.97
C GLY A 140 -6.85 13.76 -2.48
N LYS A 141 -7.71 13.14 -1.67
CA LYS A 141 -7.47 11.77 -1.18
C LYS A 141 -8.03 10.70 -2.10
N LEU A 142 -9.14 10.99 -2.76
CA LEU A 142 -9.80 10.11 -3.71
C LEU A 142 -9.78 10.72 -5.11
N CYS A 143 -10.04 9.91 -6.14
CA CYS A 143 -10.08 10.38 -7.53
C CYS A 143 -11.42 11.07 -7.93
N PHE A 144 -12.22 11.38 -6.92
CA PHE A 144 -13.50 12.09 -7.08
C PHE A 144 -13.80 13.01 -5.89
#